data_bf3f342e0231fd141bbd7bec47efa386
#
_entry.id   bf3f342e0231fd141bbd7bec47efa386
#
_cell.length_a   1.000
_cell.length_b   1.000
_cell.length_c   1.000
_cell.angle_alpha   90.00
_cell.angle_beta   90.00
_cell.angle_gamma   90.00
#
_symmetry.space_group_name_H-M   'P 1'
#
loop_
_entity.id
_entity.type
_entity.pdbx_description
1 polymer ?
#
loop_
_entity_poly.entity_id
_entity_poly.type
_entity_poly.pdbx_seq_one_letter_code
_entity_poly.pdbx_strand_id
1 'polypeptide(L)'
;MGVVLSDEGEAVPCETCADSKYVGYIQSSSNFFNTPMSLLPPVIAIALALITKEVYSSLFIGILVGGLLYSNFSFEGTVLHAFNDGIVASLSDGYNVGILIFLVILGVMVCLMNKAGGSAAFGRWAKKNIKSRAGVQLATIVLGCLIFIDDYFNCLTVGSVMRPVTDKQNVSRAKLAYLIDATAAPICIIAPISSWAAAVASFAEDGQGLNLFIQAIPYNFYALFTVVMMVGMVLMKVEFGPMARYEKNAVEKGDLFSGSNPYAMLDEENDESKGIVLDLVLPILVLVVSCIIGMIYSGGFFSGENFVNAFSNSDASVGLMLGSAFGLLFAFLYYLIRKSMSFKEMMGCIPEGFKAMVPAILILTFAWSLKGMTDSLGAKYFVRDFVRSASALEVVLPVIVFVVGCLLAFATGTSWGTFGILIPIVQSVFDMSNPMAIICISACMAGAVCGDHCSPISDTTIMASAGAQCDHVNHVSTQLPYAISCAVISGITYLIAGLLVMANLPGIIALPIGIVLLFGFLFFARSHKINIG
;
A
#
# COMPACT_ATOMS: atom_id res chain seq x y z
N MET A 1 -22.73 -32.64 12.87
CA MET A 1 -22.57 -31.70 14.00
C MET A 1 -21.88 -30.48 13.45
N GLY A 2 -22.46 -29.29 13.53
CA GLY A 2 -21.83 -28.06 13.18
C GLY A 2 -20.80 -27.66 14.25
N VAL A 3 -19.71 -27.06 13.86
CA VAL A 3 -18.68 -26.55 14.77
C VAL A 3 -18.62 -25.04 14.57
N VAL A 4 -18.62 -24.27 15.65
CA VAL A 4 -18.42 -22.80 15.63
C VAL A 4 -17.05 -22.51 16.24
N LEU A 5 -16.35 -21.51 15.72
CA LEU A 5 -15.16 -21.00 16.41
C LEU A 5 -15.62 -20.15 17.60
N SER A 6 -15.06 -20.43 18.78
CA SER A 6 -15.12 -19.50 19.90
C SER A 6 -14.33 -18.22 19.57
N ASP A 7 -14.57 -17.13 20.31
CA ASP A 7 -13.80 -15.89 20.20
C ASP A 7 -12.28 -16.09 20.41
N GLU A 8 -11.90 -17.24 20.96
CA GLU A 8 -10.50 -17.66 21.15
C GLU A 8 -9.95 -18.54 20.00
N GLY A 9 -10.75 -18.80 18.95
CA GLY A 9 -10.36 -19.58 17.77
C GLY A 9 -10.37 -21.10 17.97
N GLU A 10 -10.96 -21.61 19.06
CA GLU A 10 -11.16 -23.04 19.27
C GLU A 10 -12.46 -23.54 18.61
N ALA A 11 -12.40 -24.72 18.03
CA ALA A 11 -13.55 -25.39 17.44
C ALA A 11 -14.48 -25.94 18.53
N VAL A 12 -15.63 -25.29 18.75
CA VAL A 12 -16.61 -25.69 19.76
C VAL A 12 -17.84 -26.34 19.07
N PRO A 13 -18.35 -27.50 19.55
CA PRO A 13 -19.56 -28.08 19.02
C PRO A 13 -20.76 -27.12 19.20
N CYS A 14 -21.49 -26.83 18.13
CA CYS A 14 -22.70 -26.01 18.20
C CYS A 14 -23.94 -26.86 18.19
N GLU A 15 -24.70 -26.87 19.29
CA GLU A 15 -25.96 -27.60 19.39
C GLU A 15 -27.15 -26.88 18.73
N THR A 16 -27.04 -25.58 18.44
CA THR A 16 -28.14 -24.71 17.96
C THR A 16 -27.96 -24.14 16.55
N CYS A 17 -26.95 -24.59 15.79
CA CYS A 17 -26.59 -24.02 14.49
C CYS A 17 -27.47 -24.42 13.30
N ALA A 18 -28.62 -25.11 13.53
CA ALA A 18 -29.49 -25.59 12.43
C ALA A 18 -30.12 -24.44 11.60
N ASP A 19 -30.20 -23.22 12.13
CA ASP A 19 -30.90 -22.10 11.50
C ASP A 19 -30.00 -20.87 11.21
N SER A 20 -28.67 -20.91 11.46
CA SER A 20 -27.81 -19.79 11.17
C SER A 20 -27.19 -19.89 9.77
N LYS A 21 -27.30 -18.81 9.00
CA LYS A 21 -26.66 -18.61 7.66
C LYS A 21 -25.13 -18.66 7.68
N TYR A 22 -24.52 -18.91 8.81
CA TYR A 22 -23.06 -18.91 9.04
C TYR A 22 -22.57 -20.21 9.65
N VAL A 23 -22.96 -21.35 9.06
CA VAL A 23 -22.23 -22.60 9.34
C VAL A 23 -20.96 -22.58 8.49
N GLY A 24 -19.92 -21.92 8.99
CA GLY A 24 -18.59 -22.06 8.44
C GLY A 24 -18.08 -23.47 8.76
N TYR A 25 -18.14 -24.39 7.81
CA TYR A 25 -17.39 -25.63 7.91
C TYR A 25 -15.92 -25.28 7.87
N ILE A 26 -15.24 -25.24 9.02
CA ILE A 26 -13.80 -25.37 9.04
C ILE A 26 -13.50 -26.85 8.85
N GLN A 27 -13.60 -27.28 7.62
CA GLN A 27 -12.99 -28.51 7.20
C GLN A 27 -11.55 -28.14 6.81
N SER A 28 -10.67 -27.92 7.81
CA SER A 28 -9.24 -27.89 7.54
C SER A 28 -8.82 -29.31 7.21
N SER A 29 -8.99 -29.68 5.95
CA SER A 29 -8.53 -30.95 5.43
C SER A 29 -7.01 -30.95 5.22
N SER A 30 -6.36 -29.82 5.35
CA SER A 30 -4.93 -29.68 5.09
C SER A 30 -4.06 -30.06 6.29
N ASN A 31 -3.13 -30.98 6.07
CA ASN A 31 -2.09 -31.32 7.03
C ASN A 31 -1.10 -30.17 7.33
N PHE A 32 -1.16 -29.08 6.54
CA PHE A 32 -0.27 -27.93 6.62
C PHE A 32 -0.94 -26.71 7.28
N PHE A 33 -2.20 -26.84 7.71
CA PHE A 33 -2.92 -25.76 8.38
C PHE A 33 -2.21 -25.37 9.69
N ASN A 34 -2.07 -24.07 9.92
CA ASN A 34 -1.44 -23.52 11.14
C ASN A 34 0.01 -24.05 11.36
N THR A 35 0.77 -24.24 10.28
CA THR A 35 2.17 -24.65 10.33
C THR A 35 3.07 -23.65 9.61
N PRO A 36 4.41 -23.69 9.75
CA PRO A 36 5.32 -22.87 8.95
C PRO A 36 5.10 -22.99 7.44
N MET A 37 4.57 -24.13 6.98
CA MET A 37 4.27 -24.36 5.56
C MET A 37 3.12 -23.46 5.04
N SER A 38 2.29 -22.93 5.92
CA SER A 38 1.25 -21.96 5.54
C SER A 38 1.80 -20.66 4.94
N LEU A 39 3.07 -20.32 5.22
CA LEU A 39 3.77 -19.18 4.64
C LEU A 39 4.52 -19.51 3.34
N LEU A 40 4.57 -20.78 2.93
CA LEU A 40 5.34 -21.21 1.76
C LEU A 40 4.79 -20.63 0.43
N PRO A 41 3.47 -20.53 0.19
CA PRO A 41 2.93 -19.95 -1.05
C PRO A 41 3.43 -18.54 -1.32
N PRO A 42 3.27 -17.55 -0.43
CA PRO A 42 3.79 -16.20 -0.67
C PRO A 42 5.31 -16.15 -0.70
N VAL A 43 6.02 -16.94 0.10
CA VAL A 43 7.49 -16.97 0.09
C VAL A 43 8.02 -17.45 -1.27
N ILE A 44 7.42 -18.48 -1.85
CA ILE A 44 7.78 -18.97 -3.19
C ILE A 44 7.46 -17.92 -4.25
N ALA A 45 6.25 -17.31 -4.21
CA ALA A 45 5.89 -16.27 -5.16
C ALA A 45 6.87 -15.09 -5.13
N ILE A 46 7.22 -14.61 -3.94
CA ILE A 46 8.17 -13.51 -3.75
C ILE A 46 9.56 -13.90 -4.24
N ALA A 47 10.07 -15.06 -3.83
CA ALA A 47 11.40 -15.52 -4.23
C ALA A 47 11.51 -15.64 -5.76
N LEU A 48 10.49 -16.23 -6.40
CA LEU A 48 10.44 -16.35 -7.85
C LEU A 48 10.36 -14.97 -8.52
N ALA A 49 9.52 -14.06 -8.04
CA ALA A 49 9.40 -12.71 -8.61
C ALA A 49 10.72 -11.94 -8.55
N LEU A 50 11.45 -12.04 -7.45
CA LEU A 50 12.77 -11.39 -7.29
C LEU A 50 13.86 -12.03 -8.16
N ILE A 51 13.83 -13.35 -8.34
CA ILE A 51 14.84 -14.07 -9.14
C ILE A 51 14.56 -13.91 -10.64
N THR A 52 13.31 -14.15 -11.07
CA THR A 52 12.93 -14.16 -12.48
C THR A 52 12.61 -12.78 -13.03
N LYS A 53 12.31 -11.82 -12.14
CA LYS A 53 11.78 -10.49 -12.47
C LYS A 53 10.47 -10.56 -13.26
N GLU A 54 9.72 -11.64 -13.09
CA GLU A 54 8.45 -11.88 -13.73
C GLU A 54 7.39 -12.17 -12.64
N VAL A 55 6.37 -11.33 -12.56
CA VAL A 55 5.40 -11.31 -11.45
C VAL A 55 4.24 -12.27 -11.67
N TYR A 56 3.70 -12.33 -12.89
CA TYR A 56 2.47 -13.09 -13.14
C TYR A 56 2.64 -14.58 -12.90
N SER A 57 3.67 -15.18 -13.51
CA SER A 57 3.98 -16.60 -13.31
C SER A 57 4.37 -16.90 -11.86
N SER A 58 5.09 -15.98 -11.22
CA SER A 58 5.52 -16.13 -9.83
C SER A 58 4.33 -16.17 -8.86
N LEU A 59 3.40 -15.24 -8.98
CA LEU A 59 2.15 -15.24 -8.21
C LEU A 59 1.31 -16.47 -8.52
N PHE A 60 1.17 -16.83 -9.80
CA PHE A 60 0.39 -18.00 -10.20
C PHE A 60 0.97 -19.31 -9.64
N ILE A 61 2.31 -19.48 -9.66
CA ILE A 61 2.97 -20.62 -9.03
C ILE A 61 2.71 -20.61 -7.51
N GLY A 62 2.78 -19.47 -6.85
CA GLY A 62 2.42 -19.34 -5.44
C GLY A 62 0.99 -19.80 -5.15
N ILE A 63 0.03 -19.39 -5.98
CA ILE A 63 -1.37 -19.82 -5.89
C ILE A 63 -1.47 -21.35 -6.05
N LEU A 64 -0.80 -21.93 -7.03
CA LEU A 64 -0.79 -23.39 -7.23
C LEU A 64 -0.16 -24.12 -6.05
N VAL A 65 0.94 -23.62 -5.48
CA VAL A 65 1.54 -24.19 -4.27
C VAL A 65 0.58 -24.11 -3.09
N GLY A 66 -0.14 -23.00 -2.92
CA GLY A 66 -1.18 -22.88 -1.90
C GLY A 66 -2.28 -23.91 -2.08
N GLY A 67 -2.78 -24.07 -3.29
CA GLY A 67 -3.77 -25.10 -3.63
C GLY A 67 -3.26 -26.53 -3.39
N LEU A 68 -2.01 -26.83 -3.73
CA LEU A 68 -1.34 -28.11 -3.49
C LEU A 68 -1.30 -28.45 -1.99
N LEU A 69 -0.86 -27.51 -1.18
CA LEU A 69 -0.75 -27.69 0.27
C LEU A 69 -2.15 -27.79 0.89
N TYR A 70 -3.10 -26.97 0.46
CA TYR A 70 -4.48 -27.02 0.96
C TYR A 70 -5.14 -28.37 0.68
N SER A 71 -5.00 -28.90 -0.54
CA SER A 71 -5.61 -30.14 -1.00
C SER A 71 -4.81 -31.41 -0.66
N ASN A 72 -3.73 -31.29 0.15
CA ASN A 72 -2.80 -32.41 0.45
C ASN A 72 -2.30 -33.12 -0.80
N PHE A 73 -1.88 -32.33 -1.82
CA PHE A 73 -1.36 -32.78 -3.13
C PHE A 73 -2.38 -33.48 -4.05
N SER A 74 -3.68 -33.32 -3.81
CA SER A 74 -4.72 -33.74 -4.76
C SER A 74 -4.71 -32.82 -5.99
N PHE A 75 -4.60 -33.38 -7.19
CA PHE A 75 -4.61 -32.57 -8.44
C PHE A 75 -5.95 -31.84 -8.62
N GLU A 76 -7.05 -32.55 -8.51
CA GLU A 76 -8.40 -31.95 -8.63
C GLU A 76 -8.62 -30.88 -7.57
N GLY A 77 -8.34 -31.19 -6.30
CA GLY A 77 -8.46 -30.24 -5.20
C GLY A 77 -7.58 -29.02 -5.39
N THR A 78 -6.37 -29.19 -5.92
CA THR A 78 -5.45 -28.05 -6.23
C THR A 78 -6.07 -27.12 -7.27
N VAL A 79 -6.56 -27.68 -8.38
CA VAL A 79 -7.13 -26.89 -9.47
C VAL A 79 -8.40 -26.18 -9.00
N LEU A 80 -9.31 -26.90 -8.35
CA LEU A 80 -10.56 -26.31 -7.86
C LEU A 80 -10.29 -25.21 -6.83
N HIS A 81 -9.41 -25.44 -5.86
CA HIS A 81 -9.09 -24.45 -4.84
C HIS A 81 -8.39 -23.21 -5.45
N ALA A 82 -7.43 -23.40 -6.34
CA ALA A 82 -6.72 -22.29 -6.98
C ALA A 82 -7.64 -21.43 -7.87
N PHE A 83 -8.52 -22.05 -8.65
CA PHE A 83 -9.39 -21.31 -9.59
C PHE A 83 -10.68 -20.85 -8.95
N ASN A 84 -11.47 -21.72 -8.30
CA ASN A 84 -12.75 -21.33 -7.70
C ASN A 84 -12.56 -20.48 -6.46
N ASP A 85 -11.81 -20.99 -5.48
CA ASP A 85 -11.70 -20.35 -4.17
C ASP A 85 -10.61 -19.24 -4.19
N GLY A 86 -9.71 -19.29 -5.16
CA GLY A 86 -8.72 -18.24 -5.42
C GLY A 86 -9.24 -17.19 -6.41
N ILE A 87 -9.10 -17.44 -7.72
CA ILE A 87 -9.30 -16.43 -8.76
C ILE A 87 -10.77 -15.99 -8.86
N VAL A 88 -11.71 -16.94 -8.94
CA VAL A 88 -13.14 -16.62 -9.07
C VAL A 88 -13.66 -15.93 -7.81
N ALA A 89 -13.31 -16.42 -6.62
CA ALA A 89 -13.69 -15.79 -5.36
C ALA A 89 -13.16 -14.35 -5.26
N SER A 90 -11.91 -14.11 -5.63
CA SER A 90 -11.30 -12.77 -5.65
C SER A 90 -12.00 -11.80 -6.60
N LEU A 91 -12.44 -12.28 -7.78
CA LEU A 91 -13.17 -11.48 -8.76
C LEU A 91 -14.67 -11.38 -8.47
N SER A 92 -15.20 -12.18 -7.55
CA SER A 92 -16.60 -12.12 -7.11
C SER A 92 -16.77 -11.27 -5.85
N ASP A 93 -15.69 -10.86 -5.23
CA ASP A 93 -15.71 -10.00 -4.06
C ASP A 93 -16.03 -8.56 -4.45
N GLY A 94 -17.08 -8.00 -3.85
CA GLY A 94 -17.57 -6.66 -4.21
C GLY A 94 -16.56 -5.55 -3.91
N TYR A 95 -15.75 -5.69 -2.86
CA TYR A 95 -14.71 -4.73 -2.50
C TYR A 95 -13.61 -4.71 -3.58
N ASN A 96 -13.11 -5.89 -3.96
CA ASN A 96 -12.09 -6.03 -4.99
C ASN A 96 -12.58 -5.48 -6.34
N VAL A 97 -13.81 -5.84 -6.74
CA VAL A 97 -14.41 -5.36 -8.00
C VAL A 97 -14.55 -3.84 -8.00
N GLY A 98 -14.94 -3.21 -6.89
CA GLY A 98 -15.02 -1.75 -6.79
C GLY A 98 -13.66 -1.07 -7.01
N ILE A 99 -12.58 -1.65 -6.46
CA ILE A 99 -11.21 -1.18 -6.70
C ILE A 99 -10.82 -1.33 -8.18
N LEU A 100 -11.14 -2.48 -8.81
CA LEU A 100 -10.86 -2.67 -10.24
C LEU A 100 -11.61 -1.66 -11.13
N ILE A 101 -12.88 -1.37 -10.82
CA ILE A 101 -13.67 -0.34 -11.52
C ILE A 101 -13.00 1.03 -11.35
N PHE A 102 -12.59 1.38 -10.14
CA PHE A 102 -11.89 2.63 -9.88
C PHE A 102 -10.60 2.76 -10.71
N LEU A 103 -9.77 1.71 -10.77
CA LEU A 103 -8.56 1.67 -11.59
C LEU A 103 -8.86 1.92 -13.07
N VAL A 104 -9.88 1.25 -13.62
CA VAL A 104 -10.30 1.44 -15.02
C VAL A 104 -10.73 2.89 -15.27
N ILE A 105 -11.56 3.46 -14.39
CA ILE A 105 -12.02 4.84 -14.49
C ILE A 105 -10.82 5.80 -14.45
N LEU A 106 -9.87 5.57 -13.55
CA LEU A 106 -8.67 6.39 -13.47
C LEU A 106 -7.84 6.32 -14.74
N GLY A 107 -7.63 5.12 -15.31
CA GLY A 107 -6.95 4.95 -16.59
C GLY A 107 -7.64 5.72 -17.72
N VAL A 108 -8.98 5.70 -17.78
CA VAL A 108 -9.76 6.49 -18.73
C VAL A 108 -9.56 7.99 -18.51
N MET A 109 -9.60 8.46 -17.26
CA MET A 109 -9.37 9.86 -16.93
C MET A 109 -7.97 10.33 -17.34
N VAL A 110 -6.94 9.51 -17.09
CA VAL A 110 -5.56 9.80 -17.51
C VAL A 110 -5.47 9.92 -19.04
N CYS A 111 -6.09 9.00 -19.77
CA CYS A 111 -6.15 9.06 -21.23
C CYS A 111 -6.84 10.36 -21.72
N LEU A 112 -7.98 10.72 -21.14
CA LEU A 112 -8.70 11.96 -21.46
C LEU A 112 -7.84 13.20 -21.19
N MET A 113 -7.20 13.30 -20.03
CA MET A 113 -6.36 14.44 -19.66
C MET A 113 -5.15 14.58 -20.60
N ASN A 114 -4.56 13.47 -21.01
CA ASN A 114 -3.44 13.44 -21.94
C ASN A 114 -3.87 13.87 -23.35
N LYS A 115 -4.96 13.29 -23.89
CA LYS A 115 -5.47 13.64 -25.23
C LYS A 115 -6.03 15.07 -25.28
N ALA A 116 -6.61 15.58 -24.18
CA ALA A 116 -7.00 16.99 -24.09
C ALA A 116 -5.79 17.95 -24.04
N GLY A 117 -4.58 17.41 -23.87
CA GLY A 117 -3.35 18.17 -23.76
C GLY A 117 -3.12 18.82 -22.39
N GLY A 118 -3.90 18.42 -21.38
CA GLY A 118 -3.79 18.92 -20.03
C GLY A 118 -2.45 18.59 -19.39
N SER A 119 -1.99 17.34 -19.52
CA SER A 119 -0.68 16.88 -19.01
C SER A 119 0.49 17.63 -19.65
N ALA A 120 0.47 17.81 -20.99
CA ALA A 120 1.49 18.59 -21.70
C ALA A 120 1.48 20.06 -21.28
N ALA A 121 0.30 20.67 -21.10
CA ALA A 121 0.17 22.05 -20.62
C ALA A 121 0.69 22.21 -19.19
N PHE A 122 0.38 21.26 -18.30
CA PHE A 122 0.90 21.25 -16.94
C PHE A 122 2.42 21.05 -16.93
N GLY A 123 2.95 20.14 -17.76
CA GLY A 123 4.39 19.97 -17.94
C GLY A 123 5.10 21.25 -18.39
N ARG A 124 4.51 22.00 -19.34
CA ARG A 124 5.03 23.32 -19.77
C ARG A 124 5.02 24.34 -18.62
N TRP A 125 3.91 24.41 -17.85
CA TRP A 125 3.80 25.28 -16.68
C TRP A 125 4.80 24.88 -15.58
N ALA A 126 4.93 23.61 -15.26
CA ALA A 126 5.84 23.08 -14.27
C ALA A 126 7.30 23.32 -14.65
N LYS A 127 7.67 23.09 -15.92
CA LYS A 127 9.00 23.40 -16.46
C LYS A 127 9.36 24.88 -16.31
N LYS A 128 8.34 25.77 -16.37
CA LYS A 128 8.55 27.21 -16.19
C LYS A 128 8.72 27.59 -14.71
N ASN A 129 7.97 26.96 -13.81
CA ASN A 129 7.85 27.37 -12.41
C ASN A 129 8.69 26.52 -11.45
N ILE A 130 8.80 25.21 -11.68
CA ILE A 130 9.61 24.28 -10.86
C ILE A 130 10.93 24.06 -11.59
N LYS A 131 11.96 24.78 -11.15
CA LYS A 131 13.25 24.85 -11.85
C LYS A 131 14.27 23.82 -11.37
N SER A 132 13.96 23.02 -10.38
CA SER A 132 14.92 22.07 -9.83
C SER A 132 14.32 20.69 -9.65
N ARG A 133 15.15 19.68 -9.90
CA ARG A 133 14.84 18.27 -9.71
C ARG A 133 14.49 17.97 -8.23
N ALA A 134 15.17 18.60 -7.28
CA ALA A 134 14.83 18.51 -5.87
C ALA A 134 13.45 19.13 -5.59
N GLY A 135 13.14 20.27 -6.21
CA GLY A 135 11.85 20.95 -6.03
C GLY A 135 10.66 20.10 -6.46
N VAL A 136 10.78 19.36 -7.59
CA VAL A 136 9.68 18.50 -8.03
C VAL A 136 9.50 17.28 -7.12
N GLN A 137 10.58 16.71 -6.62
CA GLN A 137 10.50 15.60 -5.66
C GLN A 137 9.87 16.05 -4.34
N LEU A 138 10.29 17.21 -3.80
CA LEU A 138 9.68 17.78 -2.60
C LEU A 138 8.20 18.13 -2.82
N ALA A 139 7.82 18.65 -3.99
CA ALA A 139 6.43 18.90 -4.33
C ALA A 139 5.60 17.61 -4.39
N THR A 140 6.19 16.51 -4.89
CA THR A 140 5.56 15.18 -4.86
C THR A 140 5.34 14.71 -3.42
N ILE A 141 6.35 14.82 -2.56
CA ILE A 141 6.24 14.46 -1.14
C ILE A 141 5.15 15.30 -0.45
N VAL A 142 5.14 16.62 -0.65
CA VAL A 142 4.14 17.51 -0.06
C VAL A 142 2.72 17.15 -0.53
N LEU A 143 2.54 16.88 -1.83
CA LEU A 143 1.24 16.48 -2.36
C LEU A 143 0.80 15.13 -1.76
N GLY A 144 1.70 14.15 -1.68
CA GLY A 144 1.42 12.86 -1.04
C GLY A 144 1.03 13.03 0.43
N CYS A 145 1.74 13.88 1.19
CA CYS A 145 1.39 14.19 2.56
C CYS A 145 0.03 14.91 2.70
N LEU A 146 -0.40 15.69 1.72
CA LEU A 146 -1.71 16.36 1.74
C LEU A 146 -2.87 15.40 1.43
N ILE A 147 -2.60 14.32 0.71
CA ILE A 147 -3.59 13.27 0.40
C ILE A 147 -3.45 12.12 1.40
N PHE A 148 -3.60 12.41 2.67
CA PHE A 148 -3.40 11.48 3.78
C PHE A 148 -4.63 10.63 4.13
N ILE A 149 -5.74 10.84 3.45
CA ILE A 149 -7.06 10.30 3.82
C ILE A 149 -7.12 8.79 3.60
N ASP A 150 -6.58 8.35 2.46
CA ASP A 150 -6.55 6.95 2.02
C ASP A 150 -5.33 6.69 1.14
N ASP A 151 -4.67 5.58 1.34
CA ASP A 151 -3.41 5.22 0.66
C ASP A 151 -3.61 4.84 -0.81
N TYR A 152 -4.69 4.14 -1.16
CA TYR A 152 -5.01 3.81 -2.55
C TYR A 152 -5.27 5.06 -3.37
N PHE A 153 -6.07 5.95 -2.81
CA PHE A 153 -6.36 7.24 -3.41
C PHE A 153 -5.09 8.09 -3.57
N ASN A 154 -4.21 8.08 -2.58
CA ASN A 154 -2.90 8.73 -2.63
C ASN A 154 -2.08 8.22 -3.80
N CYS A 155 -1.84 6.89 -3.87
CA CYS A 155 -0.99 6.26 -4.89
C CYS A 155 -1.37 6.69 -6.32
N LEU A 156 -2.65 6.61 -6.64
CA LEU A 156 -3.13 6.85 -7.99
C LEU A 156 -3.22 8.35 -8.32
N THR A 157 -3.62 9.17 -7.35
CA THR A 157 -3.79 10.62 -7.58
C THR A 157 -2.45 11.34 -7.66
N VAL A 158 -1.55 11.11 -6.70
CA VAL A 158 -0.21 11.72 -6.72
C VAL A 158 0.54 11.30 -7.98
N GLY A 159 0.44 10.03 -8.37
CA GLY A 159 1.05 9.50 -9.58
C GLY A 159 0.57 10.21 -10.83
N SER A 160 -0.74 10.29 -11.04
CA SER A 160 -1.32 10.94 -12.23
C SER A 160 -0.97 12.43 -12.32
N VAL A 161 -0.92 13.13 -11.19
CA VAL A 161 -0.63 14.57 -11.13
C VAL A 161 0.87 14.85 -11.34
N MET A 162 1.73 14.11 -10.64
CA MET A 162 3.16 14.45 -10.57
C MET A 162 3.98 13.83 -11.70
N ARG A 163 3.52 12.75 -12.32
CA ARG A 163 4.22 12.08 -13.41
C ARG A 163 4.68 13.02 -14.53
N PRO A 164 3.81 13.84 -15.15
CA PRO A 164 4.24 14.73 -16.24
C PRO A 164 5.22 15.80 -15.77
N VAL A 165 5.26 16.13 -14.48
CA VAL A 165 6.16 17.10 -13.89
C VAL A 165 7.53 16.48 -13.60
N THR A 166 7.54 15.27 -13.04
CA THR A 166 8.77 14.52 -12.74
C THR A 166 9.50 14.12 -14.00
N ASP A 167 8.77 13.73 -15.06
CA ASP A 167 9.35 13.40 -16.36
C ASP A 167 10.12 14.58 -16.95
N LYS A 168 9.56 15.78 -16.92
CA LYS A 168 10.21 17.00 -17.43
C LYS A 168 11.45 17.41 -16.64
N GLN A 169 11.63 16.90 -15.43
CA GLN A 169 12.79 17.14 -14.58
C GLN A 169 13.75 15.93 -14.51
N ASN A 170 13.58 14.96 -15.42
CA ASN A 170 14.39 13.74 -15.49
C ASN A 170 14.50 13.00 -14.14
N VAL A 171 13.39 12.87 -13.43
CA VAL A 171 13.25 11.97 -12.28
C VAL A 171 12.76 10.63 -12.80
N SER A 172 13.43 9.54 -12.45
CA SER A 172 13.03 8.20 -12.94
C SER A 172 11.64 7.82 -12.46
N ARG A 173 10.93 7.00 -13.25
CA ARG A 173 9.61 6.47 -12.88
C ARG A 173 9.68 5.60 -11.63
N ALA A 174 10.79 4.89 -11.41
CA ALA A 174 11.03 4.14 -10.18
C ALA A 174 11.14 5.06 -8.96
N LYS A 175 11.82 6.23 -9.09
CA LYS A 175 11.89 7.21 -8.00
C LYS A 175 10.53 7.84 -7.72
N LEU A 176 9.76 8.17 -8.75
CA LEU A 176 8.40 8.66 -8.58
C LEU A 176 7.53 7.62 -7.86
N ALA A 177 7.57 6.35 -8.28
CA ALA A 177 6.83 5.27 -7.64
C ALA A 177 7.19 5.14 -6.14
N TYR A 178 8.49 5.20 -5.81
CA TYR A 178 8.94 5.21 -4.41
C TYR A 178 8.40 6.41 -3.62
N LEU A 179 8.43 7.62 -4.18
CA LEU A 179 7.91 8.81 -3.47
C LEU A 179 6.40 8.72 -3.23
N ILE A 180 5.66 8.12 -4.16
CA ILE A 180 4.22 7.88 -4.03
C ILE A 180 3.97 6.87 -2.93
N ASP A 181 4.56 5.68 -3.03
CA ASP A 181 4.36 4.56 -2.11
C ASP A 181 4.77 4.95 -0.68
N ALA A 182 5.93 5.60 -0.53
CA ALA A 182 6.44 6.09 0.75
C ALA A 182 5.62 7.26 1.35
N THR A 183 4.75 7.91 0.58
CA THR A 183 3.79 8.91 1.08
C THR A 183 2.35 8.41 1.16
N ALA A 184 2.09 7.16 0.81
CA ALA A 184 0.78 6.54 0.90
C ALA A 184 0.57 5.93 2.31
N ALA A 185 0.74 4.62 2.47
CA ALA A 185 0.56 3.93 3.74
C ALA A 185 1.36 4.55 4.91
N PRO A 186 2.65 4.95 4.74
CA PRO A 186 3.40 5.58 5.84
C PRO A 186 2.83 6.91 6.33
N ILE A 187 2.15 7.67 5.48
CA ILE A 187 1.48 8.92 5.90
C ILE A 187 0.11 8.62 6.51
N CYS A 188 -0.68 7.73 5.89
CA CYS A 188 -2.02 7.39 6.37
C CYS A 188 -2.00 6.81 7.79
N ILE A 189 -0.98 5.98 8.14
CA ILE A 189 -0.85 5.35 9.45
C ILE A 189 -0.43 6.31 10.57
N ILE A 190 0.00 7.53 10.26
CA ILE A 190 0.31 8.58 11.23
C ILE A 190 -0.63 9.78 11.15
N ALA A 191 -1.63 9.72 10.27
CA ALA A 191 -2.63 10.74 10.10
C ALA A 191 -3.86 10.46 10.98
N PRO A 192 -4.20 11.33 11.93
CA PRO A 192 -5.27 11.04 12.91
C PRO A 192 -6.69 11.01 12.31
N ILE A 193 -6.84 11.47 11.07
CA ILE A 193 -8.12 11.46 10.32
C ILE A 193 -7.87 10.73 8.99
N SER A 194 -7.72 9.41 9.04
CA SER A 194 -7.51 8.56 7.88
C SER A 194 -8.37 7.30 7.98
N SER A 195 -8.57 6.61 6.85
CA SER A 195 -9.19 5.28 6.86
C SER A 195 -8.43 4.31 7.78
N TRP A 196 -7.13 4.50 7.94
CA TRP A 196 -6.26 3.71 8.80
C TRP A 196 -6.47 3.97 10.30
N ALA A 197 -6.63 5.25 10.68
CA ALA A 197 -6.96 5.62 12.06
C ALA A 197 -8.26 4.94 12.51
N ALA A 198 -9.21 4.87 11.61
CA ALA A 198 -10.47 4.18 11.81
C ALA A 198 -10.32 2.68 12.01
N ALA A 199 -9.60 2.04 11.09
CA ALA A 199 -9.36 0.60 11.16
C ALA A 199 -8.65 0.22 12.47
N VAL A 200 -7.61 0.94 12.85
CA VAL A 200 -6.91 0.70 14.13
C VAL A 200 -7.82 0.97 15.32
N ALA A 201 -8.62 2.04 15.28
CA ALA A 201 -9.55 2.37 16.34
C ALA A 201 -10.62 1.29 16.55
N SER A 202 -11.01 0.55 15.49
CA SER A 202 -12.02 -0.51 15.58
C SER A 202 -11.56 -1.74 16.38
N PHE A 203 -10.26 -1.90 16.62
CA PHE A 203 -9.71 -3.00 17.42
C PHE A 203 -9.59 -2.68 18.92
N ALA A 204 -9.82 -1.43 19.32
CA ALA A 204 -9.79 -1.04 20.73
C ALA A 204 -11.19 -1.09 21.36
N GLU A 205 -11.24 -1.41 22.64
CA GLU A 205 -12.50 -1.44 23.39
C GLU A 205 -13.06 -0.03 23.65
N ASP A 206 -14.38 0.08 23.65
CA ASP A 206 -15.22 1.19 24.16
C ASP A 206 -14.74 2.63 23.88
N GLY A 207 -14.64 3.03 22.61
CA GLY A 207 -14.46 4.43 22.23
C GLY A 207 -13.06 5.03 22.47
N GLN A 208 -12.10 4.23 22.93
CA GLN A 208 -10.72 4.66 23.18
C GLN A 208 -9.80 4.52 21.96
N GLY A 209 -10.26 3.92 20.88
CA GLY A 209 -9.42 3.56 19.76
C GLY A 209 -8.70 4.71 19.07
N LEU A 210 -9.36 5.85 18.90
CA LEU A 210 -8.73 7.02 18.31
C LEU A 210 -7.63 7.59 19.23
N ASN A 211 -7.85 7.60 20.54
CA ASN A 211 -6.85 8.02 21.52
C ASN A 211 -5.63 7.10 21.51
N LEU A 212 -5.86 5.78 21.45
CA LEU A 212 -4.82 4.77 21.31
C LEU A 212 -3.98 5.00 20.03
N PHE A 213 -4.65 5.24 18.92
CA PHE A 213 -3.99 5.54 17.65
C PHE A 213 -3.12 6.80 17.75
N ILE A 214 -3.67 7.90 18.28
CA ILE A 214 -2.93 9.16 18.43
C ILE A 214 -1.70 8.98 19.33
N GLN A 215 -1.84 8.25 20.44
CA GLN A 215 -0.71 7.97 21.34
C GLN A 215 0.37 7.10 20.69
N ALA A 216 0.00 6.24 19.74
CA ALA A 216 0.94 5.39 19.00
C ALA A 216 1.72 6.14 17.91
N ILE A 217 1.20 7.27 17.37
CA ILE A 217 1.84 8.02 16.28
C ILE A 217 3.31 8.38 16.58
N PRO A 218 3.68 8.96 17.75
CA PRO A 218 5.06 9.35 18.01
C PRO A 218 6.05 8.18 18.06
N TYR A 219 5.54 6.97 18.26
CA TYR A 219 6.33 5.74 18.29
C TYR A 219 6.31 4.98 16.96
N ASN A 220 5.58 5.46 15.94
CA ASN A 220 5.60 4.85 14.62
C ASN A 220 6.90 5.20 13.87
N PHE A 221 8.01 4.59 14.34
CA PHE A 221 9.35 4.95 13.88
C PHE A 221 9.52 4.70 12.38
N TYR A 222 8.95 3.61 11.84
CA TYR A 222 9.11 3.33 10.42
C TYR A 222 8.48 4.41 9.53
N ALA A 223 7.25 4.79 9.80
CA ALA A 223 6.56 5.83 9.03
C ALA A 223 7.28 7.18 9.15
N LEU A 224 7.63 7.58 10.39
CA LEU A 224 8.34 8.84 10.64
C LEU A 224 9.71 8.86 9.96
N PHE A 225 10.48 7.77 10.04
CA PHE A 225 11.81 7.68 9.42
C PHE A 225 11.73 7.61 7.90
N THR A 226 10.68 7.00 7.33
CA THR A 226 10.45 7.00 5.88
C THR A 226 10.27 8.43 5.36
N VAL A 227 9.49 9.25 6.04
CA VAL A 227 9.31 10.67 5.69
C VAL A 227 10.63 11.45 5.80
N VAL A 228 11.32 11.30 6.94
CA VAL A 228 12.62 11.97 7.16
C VAL A 228 13.65 11.52 6.12
N MET A 229 13.67 10.24 5.79
CA MET A 229 14.58 9.68 4.78
C MET A 229 14.29 10.24 3.38
N MET A 230 13.03 10.29 2.94
CA MET A 230 12.66 10.88 1.64
C MET A 230 13.16 12.31 1.52
N VAL A 231 12.82 13.14 2.51
CA VAL A 231 13.23 14.55 2.52
C VAL A 231 14.76 14.67 2.62
N GLY A 232 15.40 13.89 3.50
CA GLY A 232 16.85 13.87 3.67
C GLY A 232 17.57 13.48 2.39
N MET A 233 17.15 12.43 1.69
CA MET A 233 17.74 12.00 0.42
C MET A 233 17.65 13.09 -0.65
N VAL A 234 16.49 13.74 -0.78
CA VAL A 234 16.29 14.80 -1.78
C VAL A 234 17.18 16.01 -1.47
N LEU A 235 17.21 16.47 -0.21
CA LEU A 235 18.00 17.64 0.19
C LEU A 235 19.50 17.39 0.13
N MET A 236 19.95 16.21 0.57
CA MET A 236 21.36 15.81 0.55
C MET A 236 21.83 15.31 -0.81
N LYS A 237 20.91 15.10 -1.77
CA LYS A 237 21.15 14.52 -3.11
C LYS A 237 21.86 13.17 -3.01
N VAL A 238 21.32 12.28 -2.17
CA VAL A 238 21.84 10.94 -1.93
C VAL A 238 20.92 9.94 -2.58
N GLU A 239 21.49 9.08 -3.40
CA GLU A 239 20.84 7.90 -3.97
C GLU A 239 21.77 6.72 -3.76
N PHE A 240 21.21 5.55 -3.40
CA PHE A 240 21.98 4.33 -3.19
C PHE A 240 21.20 3.10 -3.66
N GLY A 241 21.88 1.97 -3.73
CA GLY A 241 21.30 0.74 -4.25
C GLY A 241 20.92 0.85 -5.74
N PRO A 242 20.00 0.00 -6.22
CA PRO A 242 19.56 -0.01 -7.61
C PRO A 242 18.96 1.32 -8.06
N MET A 243 18.29 2.08 -7.18
CA MET A 243 17.70 3.37 -7.50
C MET A 243 18.74 4.36 -8.04
N ALA A 244 19.98 4.33 -7.53
CA ALA A 244 21.06 5.21 -8.00
C ALA A 244 21.33 5.04 -9.51
N ARG A 245 21.22 3.81 -10.04
CA ARG A 245 21.36 3.52 -11.47
C ARG A 245 20.19 4.11 -12.29
N TYR A 246 18.95 3.94 -11.80
CA TYR A 246 17.75 4.49 -12.48
C TYR A 246 17.82 6.01 -12.55
N GLU A 247 18.17 6.65 -11.45
CA GLU A 247 18.30 8.08 -11.37
C GLU A 247 19.44 8.62 -12.24
N LYS A 248 20.58 7.90 -12.30
CA LYS A 248 21.69 8.22 -13.20
C LYS A 248 21.27 8.15 -14.67
N ASN A 249 20.57 7.07 -15.07
CA ASN A 249 20.09 6.93 -16.45
C ASN A 249 19.09 8.04 -16.82
N ALA A 250 18.20 8.40 -15.89
CA ALA A 250 17.23 9.47 -16.10
C ALA A 250 17.94 10.84 -16.31
N VAL A 251 18.97 11.15 -15.51
CA VAL A 251 19.69 12.41 -15.59
C VAL A 251 20.60 12.49 -16.82
N GLU A 252 21.40 11.44 -17.08
CA GLU A 252 22.44 11.47 -18.11
C GLU A 252 21.90 11.15 -19.51
N LYS A 253 20.88 10.29 -19.62
CA LYS A 253 20.38 9.79 -20.89
C LYS A 253 18.93 10.20 -21.19
N GLY A 254 18.24 10.81 -20.22
CA GLY A 254 16.79 11.03 -20.34
C GLY A 254 15.95 9.75 -20.29
N ASP A 255 16.56 8.60 -19.93
CA ASP A 255 15.89 7.31 -19.84
C ASP A 255 15.22 7.18 -18.47
N LEU A 256 13.93 7.42 -18.43
CA LEU A 256 13.12 7.42 -17.20
C LEU A 256 12.80 6.01 -16.69
N PHE A 257 12.93 5.00 -17.54
CA PHE A 257 12.50 3.62 -17.24
C PHE A 257 13.68 2.69 -16.93
N SER A 258 14.87 3.01 -17.43
CA SER A 258 16.08 2.16 -17.39
C SER A 258 15.82 0.76 -17.98
N GLY A 259 14.92 0.68 -18.95
CA GLY A 259 14.48 -0.56 -19.61
C GLY A 259 13.29 -0.33 -20.54
N SER A 260 12.44 -1.35 -20.69
CA SER A 260 11.22 -1.22 -21.47
C SER A 260 10.20 -0.32 -20.79
N ASN A 261 9.51 0.53 -21.55
CA ASN A 261 8.36 1.28 -21.07
C ASN A 261 7.08 0.42 -21.22
N PRO A 262 6.51 -0.14 -20.15
CA PRO A 262 5.29 -0.94 -20.25
C PRO A 262 4.05 -0.12 -20.60
N TYR A 263 4.13 1.21 -20.53
CA TYR A 263 3.04 2.15 -20.79
C TYR A 263 3.26 2.99 -22.04
N ALA A 264 4.12 2.54 -22.97
CA ALA A 264 4.47 3.27 -24.19
C ALA A 264 3.26 3.69 -25.05
N MET A 265 2.15 2.92 -24.97
CA MET A 265 0.90 3.26 -25.67
C MET A 265 0.21 4.54 -25.15
N LEU A 266 0.59 5.01 -23.95
CA LEU A 266 0.02 6.21 -23.33
C LEU A 266 0.91 7.45 -23.49
N ASP A 267 2.15 7.25 -23.94
CA ASP A 267 3.18 8.31 -24.01
C ASP A 267 3.17 9.10 -25.33
N GLU A 268 2.20 8.89 -26.23
CA GLU A 268 2.04 9.74 -27.42
C GLU A 268 1.72 11.19 -26.99
N GLU A 269 2.76 11.94 -26.63
CA GLU A 269 2.66 13.38 -26.40
C GLU A 269 2.33 14.09 -27.73
N ASN A 270 1.12 14.59 -27.86
CA ASN A 270 0.82 15.63 -28.85
C ASN A 270 1.45 16.94 -28.38
N ASP A 271 2.67 17.21 -28.82
CA ASP A 271 3.43 18.44 -28.50
C ASP A 271 2.75 19.73 -29.03
N GLU A 272 1.80 19.58 -29.97
CA GLU A 272 1.01 20.66 -30.54
C GLU A 272 -0.36 20.86 -29.84
N SER A 273 -0.58 20.25 -28.69
CA SER A 273 -1.87 20.33 -28.02
C SER A 273 -2.20 21.75 -27.57
N LYS A 274 -3.39 22.23 -27.90
CA LYS A 274 -3.99 23.48 -27.44
C LYS A 274 -4.50 23.40 -25.97
N GLY A 275 -4.11 22.36 -25.24
CA GLY A 275 -4.49 22.15 -23.85
C GLY A 275 -4.02 23.27 -22.93
N ILE A 276 -4.76 23.52 -21.88
CA ILE A 276 -4.42 24.42 -20.80
C ILE A 276 -4.28 23.63 -19.49
N VAL A 277 -3.60 24.22 -18.50
CA VAL A 277 -3.36 23.60 -17.19
C VAL A 277 -4.66 23.15 -16.51
N LEU A 278 -5.77 23.90 -16.72
CA LEU A 278 -7.08 23.53 -16.18
C LEU A 278 -7.62 22.22 -16.77
N ASP A 279 -7.17 21.80 -17.94
CA ASP A 279 -7.58 20.52 -18.54
C ASP A 279 -7.01 19.29 -17.78
N LEU A 280 -5.99 19.51 -16.94
CA LEU A 280 -5.47 18.52 -16.01
C LEU A 280 -5.99 18.76 -14.59
N VAL A 281 -5.83 19.99 -14.08
CA VAL A 281 -6.04 20.28 -12.65
C VAL A 281 -7.50 20.18 -12.25
N LEU A 282 -8.42 20.68 -13.09
CA LEU A 282 -9.85 20.73 -12.73
C LEU A 282 -10.50 19.34 -12.66
N PRO A 283 -10.30 18.41 -13.64
CA PRO A 283 -10.80 17.04 -13.50
C PRO A 283 -10.23 16.29 -12.28
N ILE A 284 -8.95 16.50 -11.96
CA ILE A 284 -8.33 15.90 -10.77
C ILE A 284 -8.94 16.48 -9.50
N LEU A 285 -9.08 17.80 -9.40
CA LEU A 285 -9.70 18.43 -8.23
C LEU A 285 -11.12 17.91 -8.00
N VAL A 286 -11.91 17.80 -9.07
CA VAL A 286 -13.27 17.25 -8.98
C VAL A 286 -13.23 15.77 -8.60
N LEU A 287 -12.32 14.99 -9.15
CA LEU A 287 -12.11 13.59 -8.74
C LEU A 287 -11.84 13.49 -7.24
N VAL A 288 -10.85 14.27 -6.73
CA VAL A 288 -10.49 14.27 -5.30
C VAL A 288 -11.69 14.59 -4.42
N VAL A 289 -12.39 15.70 -4.73
CA VAL A 289 -13.56 16.14 -3.96
C VAL A 289 -14.68 15.10 -4.02
N SER A 290 -14.93 14.52 -5.19
CA SER A 290 -15.97 13.50 -5.37
C SER A 290 -15.63 12.21 -4.63
N CYS A 291 -14.36 11.78 -4.60
CA CYS A 291 -13.94 10.63 -3.81
C CYS A 291 -14.06 10.87 -2.30
N ILE A 292 -13.70 12.07 -1.81
CA ILE A 292 -13.92 12.45 -0.40
C ILE A 292 -15.41 12.37 -0.06
N ILE A 293 -16.27 12.94 -0.91
CA ILE A 293 -17.74 12.88 -0.72
C ILE A 293 -18.22 11.43 -0.75
N GLY A 294 -17.72 10.60 -1.69
CA GLY A 294 -18.04 9.19 -1.80
C GLY A 294 -17.65 8.41 -0.54
N MET A 295 -16.48 8.69 0.03
CA MET A 295 -16.01 8.03 1.26
C MET A 295 -16.89 8.39 2.46
N ILE A 296 -17.14 9.67 2.73
CA ILE A 296 -18.02 10.06 3.85
C ILE A 296 -19.47 9.62 3.63
N TYR A 297 -19.92 9.49 2.36
CA TYR A 297 -21.23 8.93 2.02
C TYR A 297 -21.31 7.45 2.43
N SER A 298 -20.32 6.63 2.03
CA SER A 298 -20.28 5.20 2.38
C SER A 298 -20.20 4.97 3.89
N GLY A 299 -19.58 5.89 4.63
CA GLY A 299 -19.46 5.86 6.09
C GLY A 299 -20.65 6.46 6.87
N GLY A 300 -21.75 6.85 6.19
CA GLY A 300 -22.98 7.24 6.85
C GLY A 300 -23.09 8.73 7.25
N PHE A 301 -22.24 9.62 6.74
CA PHE A 301 -22.30 11.06 7.05
C PHE A 301 -23.68 11.66 6.77
N PHE A 302 -24.26 11.34 5.64
CA PHE A 302 -25.60 11.81 5.25
C PHE A 302 -26.75 11.13 6.00
N SER A 303 -26.43 10.09 6.78
CA SER A 303 -27.37 9.39 7.66
C SER A 303 -27.28 9.86 9.11
N GLY A 304 -26.46 10.90 9.38
CA GLY A 304 -26.37 11.54 10.70
C GLY A 304 -25.07 11.28 11.47
N GLU A 305 -24.14 10.50 10.93
CA GLU A 305 -22.83 10.34 11.52
C GLU A 305 -22.02 11.64 11.45
N ASN A 306 -21.18 11.89 12.45
CA ASN A 306 -20.23 13.02 12.38
C ASN A 306 -19.13 12.71 11.35
N PHE A 307 -18.43 13.75 10.89
CA PHE A 307 -17.43 13.65 9.83
C PHE A 307 -16.31 12.62 10.17
N VAL A 308 -15.85 12.60 11.41
CA VAL A 308 -14.77 11.70 11.86
C VAL A 308 -15.24 10.25 11.82
N ASN A 309 -16.43 9.96 12.38
CA ASN A 309 -17.00 8.62 12.37
C ASN A 309 -17.33 8.15 10.95
N ALA A 310 -17.89 9.02 10.12
CA ALA A 310 -18.20 8.70 8.73
C ALA A 310 -16.93 8.35 7.93
N PHE A 311 -15.85 9.10 8.17
CA PHE A 311 -14.56 8.75 7.59
C PHE A 311 -14.03 7.41 8.14
N SER A 312 -14.18 7.18 9.43
CA SER A 312 -13.78 5.97 10.11
C SER A 312 -14.49 4.73 9.59
N ASN A 313 -15.77 4.83 9.30
CA ASN A 313 -16.62 3.73 8.82
C ASN A 313 -16.72 3.68 7.28
N SER A 314 -15.89 4.46 6.56
CA SER A 314 -15.97 4.51 5.10
C SER A 314 -15.53 3.20 4.46
N ASP A 315 -16.31 2.75 3.46
CA ASP A 315 -15.89 1.73 2.51
C ASP A 315 -15.12 2.40 1.37
N ALA A 316 -13.79 2.25 1.37
CA ALA A 316 -12.92 2.87 0.37
C ALA A 316 -13.26 2.39 -1.05
N SER A 317 -13.61 1.13 -1.24
CA SER A 317 -13.99 0.57 -2.54
C SER A 317 -15.22 1.28 -3.11
N VAL A 318 -16.29 1.39 -2.31
CA VAL A 318 -17.52 2.08 -2.71
C VAL A 318 -17.26 3.58 -2.90
N GLY A 319 -16.56 4.21 -1.97
CA GLY A 319 -16.28 5.65 -2.00
C GLY A 319 -15.46 6.06 -3.22
N LEU A 320 -14.40 5.32 -3.54
CA LEU A 320 -13.53 5.58 -4.69
C LEU A 320 -14.25 5.30 -6.01
N MET A 321 -15.00 4.18 -6.10
CA MET A 321 -15.77 3.83 -7.30
C MET A 321 -16.80 4.91 -7.63
N LEU A 322 -17.65 5.29 -6.67
CA LEU A 322 -18.68 6.32 -6.88
C LEU A 322 -18.05 7.69 -7.16
N GLY A 323 -17.07 8.11 -6.37
CA GLY A 323 -16.41 9.38 -6.55
C GLY A 323 -15.71 9.51 -7.90
N SER A 324 -15.02 8.46 -8.35
CA SER A 324 -14.37 8.45 -9.65
C SER A 324 -15.38 8.43 -10.81
N ALA A 325 -16.52 7.75 -10.67
CA ALA A 325 -17.58 7.78 -11.67
C ALA A 325 -18.14 9.20 -11.88
N PHE A 326 -18.36 9.95 -10.78
CA PHE A 326 -18.73 11.36 -10.86
C PHE A 326 -17.62 12.23 -11.46
N GLY A 327 -16.36 11.98 -11.08
CA GLY A 327 -15.20 12.67 -11.66
C GLY A 327 -15.09 12.44 -13.17
N LEU A 328 -15.29 11.21 -13.63
CA LEU A 328 -15.30 10.86 -15.04
C LEU A 328 -16.43 11.53 -15.82
N LEU A 329 -17.65 11.51 -15.26
CA LEU A 329 -18.80 12.18 -15.87
C LEU A 329 -18.54 13.70 -16.01
N PHE A 330 -17.99 14.32 -14.96
CA PHE A 330 -17.58 15.70 -15.01
C PHE A 330 -16.53 15.95 -16.11
N ALA A 331 -15.50 15.11 -16.19
CA ALA A 331 -14.45 15.23 -17.19
C ALA A 331 -15.02 15.17 -18.63
N PHE A 332 -15.94 14.22 -18.89
CA PHE A 332 -16.62 14.14 -20.18
C PHE A 332 -17.39 15.43 -20.51
N LEU A 333 -18.19 15.91 -19.57
CA LEU A 333 -18.98 17.15 -19.77
C LEU A 333 -18.06 18.37 -19.96
N TYR A 334 -17.01 18.47 -19.16
CA TYR A 334 -16.04 19.55 -19.23
C TYR A 334 -15.35 19.62 -20.59
N TYR A 335 -14.82 18.49 -21.09
CA TYR A 335 -14.12 18.46 -22.38
C TYR A 335 -15.07 18.65 -23.58
N LEU A 336 -16.33 18.21 -23.48
CA LEU A 336 -17.36 18.50 -24.48
C LEU A 336 -17.67 19.99 -24.56
N ILE A 337 -17.91 20.65 -23.41
CA ILE A 337 -18.21 22.07 -23.32
C ILE A 337 -17.04 22.90 -23.83
N ARG A 338 -15.83 22.53 -23.43
CA ARG A 338 -14.60 23.19 -23.90
C ARG A 338 -14.27 22.92 -25.38
N LYS A 339 -14.88 21.92 -25.99
CA LYS A 339 -14.59 21.47 -27.35
C LYS A 339 -13.10 21.11 -27.54
N SER A 340 -12.45 20.62 -26.48
CA SER A 340 -11.04 20.20 -26.53
C SER A 340 -10.87 18.85 -27.20
N MET A 341 -11.92 18.02 -27.22
CA MET A 341 -11.96 16.71 -27.85
C MET A 341 -13.34 16.45 -28.45
N SER A 342 -13.39 15.63 -29.51
CA SER A 342 -14.65 15.12 -30.05
C SER A 342 -15.21 13.99 -29.17
N PHE A 343 -16.52 13.77 -29.21
CA PHE A 343 -17.15 12.67 -28.46
C PHE A 343 -16.56 11.30 -28.85
N LYS A 344 -16.23 11.09 -30.14
CA LYS A 344 -15.63 9.84 -30.62
C LYS A 344 -14.23 9.61 -30.02
N GLU A 345 -13.41 10.65 -29.93
CA GLU A 345 -12.08 10.56 -29.29
C GLU A 345 -12.20 10.25 -27.80
N MET A 346 -13.16 10.88 -27.10
CA MET A 346 -13.40 10.58 -25.69
C MET A 346 -13.85 9.14 -25.47
N MET A 347 -14.77 8.62 -26.31
CA MET A 347 -15.19 7.21 -26.22
C MET A 347 -14.02 6.26 -26.52
N GLY A 348 -13.09 6.64 -27.39
CA GLY A 348 -11.85 5.89 -27.65
C GLY A 348 -10.94 5.79 -26.41
N CYS A 349 -11.01 6.74 -25.47
CA CYS A 349 -10.24 6.66 -24.23
C CYS A 349 -10.69 5.54 -23.28
N ILE A 350 -11.93 5.06 -23.39
CA ILE A 350 -12.43 3.98 -22.52
C ILE A 350 -11.63 2.69 -22.72
N PRO A 351 -11.55 2.12 -23.94
CA PRO A 351 -10.75 0.90 -24.13
C PRO A 351 -9.25 1.13 -23.96
N GLU A 352 -8.73 2.33 -24.28
CA GLU A 352 -7.31 2.65 -24.06
C GLU A 352 -6.97 2.69 -22.56
N GLY A 353 -7.78 3.39 -21.76
CA GLY A 353 -7.62 3.46 -20.32
C GLY A 353 -7.74 2.08 -19.65
N PHE A 354 -8.69 1.26 -20.09
CA PHE A 354 -8.82 -0.12 -19.62
C PHE A 354 -7.55 -0.93 -19.92
N LYS A 355 -7.06 -0.89 -21.17
CA LYS A 355 -5.83 -1.60 -21.57
C LYS A 355 -4.62 -1.17 -20.73
N ALA A 356 -4.52 0.11 -20.39
CA ALA A 356 -3.43 0.63 -19.57
C ALA A 356 -3.43 0.05 -18.14
N MET A 357 -4.60 -0.30 -17.61
CA MET A 357 -4.75 -0.84 -16.27
C MET A 357 -4.73 -2.37 -16.21
N VAL A 358 -4.75 -3.08 -17.35
CA VAL A 358 -4.72 -4.55 -17.39
C VAL A 358 -3.57 -5.15 -16.57
N PRO A 359 -2.31 -4.64 -16.62
CA PRO A 359 -1.25 -5.18 -15.80
C PRO A 359 -1.55 -5.11 -14.29
N ALA A 360 -2.03 -3.97 -13.81
CA ALA A 360 -2.39 -3.78 -12.40
C ALA A 360 -3.57 -4.70 -12.00
N ILE A 361 -4.60 -4.80 -12.84
CA ILE A 361 -5.76 -5.68 -12.63
C ILE A 361 -5.33 -7.14 -12.47
N LEU A 362 -4.45 -7.63 -13.36
CA LEU A 362 -3.96 -9.01 -13.30
C LEU A 362 -3.15 -9.27 -12.03
N ILE A 363 -2.25 -8.34 -11.68
CA ILE A 363 -1.42 -8.47 -10.47
C ILE A 363 -2.30 -8.48 -9.22
N LEU A 364 -3.26 -7.54 -9.11
CA LEU A 364 -4.18 -7.49 -7.98
C LEU A 364 -5.00 -8.78 -7.86
N THR A 365 -5.56 -9.27 -8.97
CA THR A 365 -6.33 -10.52 -8.98
C THR A 365 -5.51 -11.70 -8.46
N PHE A 366 -4.26 -11.84 -8.93
CA PHE A 366 -3.39 -12.91 -8.45
C PHE A 366 -2.92 -12.70 -7.01
N ALA A 367 -2.66 -11.46 -6.59
CA ALA A 367 -2.29 -11.15 -5.21
C ALA A 367 -3.41 -11.50 -4.22
N TRP A 368 -4.65 -11.11 -4.52
CA TRP A 368 -5.81 -11.48 -3.71
C TRP A 368 -6.04 -12.99 -3.67
N SER A 369 -5.87 -13.66 -4.83
CA SER A 369 -5.96 -15.13 -4.88
C SER A 369 -4.89 -15.79 -4.03
N LEU A 370 -3.63 -15.31 -4.09
CA LEU A 370 -2.53 -15.81 -3.26
C LEU A 370 -2.77 -15.57 -1.78
N LYS A 371 -3.33 -14.40 -1.41
CA LYS A 371 -3.77 -14.10 -0.05
C LYS A 371 -4.81 -15.11 0.41
N GLY A 372 -5.84 -15.38 -0.40
CA GLY A 372 -6.88 -16.39 -0.12
C GLY A 372 -6.28 -17.79 0.12
N MET A 373 -5.29 -18.19 -0.68
CA MET A 373 -4.57 -19.45 -0.47
C MET A 373 -3.80 -19.47 0.86
N THR A 374 -3.16 -18.36 1.22
CA THR A 374 -2.40 -18.21 2.47
C THR A 374 -3.32 -18.23 3.69
N ASP A 375 -4.45 -17.55 3.60
CA ASP A 375 -5.47 -17.49 4.64
C ASP A 375 -6.13 -18.87 4.87
N SER A 376 -6.42 -19.62 3.79
CA SER A 376 -6.99 -20.97 3.87
C SER A 376 -6.07 -21.98 4.53
N LEU A 377 -4.74 -21.75 4.50
CA LEU A 377 -3.73 -22.52 5.22
C LEU A 377 -3.54 -22.07 6.68
N GLY A 378 -4.27 -21.06 7.14
CA GLY A 378 -4.23 -20.62 8.54
C GLY A 378 -2.93 -19.90 8.93
N ALA A 379 -2.25 -19.22 8.01
CA ALA A 379 -1.00 -18.49 8.27
C ALA A 379 -1.13 -17.50 9.44
N LYS A 380 -2.30 -16.82 9.55
CA LYS A 380 -2.59 -15.91 10.66
C LYS A 380 -2.53 -16.57 12.05
N TYR A 381 -2.96 -17.81 12.16
CA TYR A 381 -2.94 -18.55 13.42
C TYR A 381 -1.50 -18.93 13.80
N PHE A 382 -0.72 -19.42 12.83
CA PHE A 382 0.69 -19.74 13.05
C PHE A 382 1.48 -18.52 13.56
N VAL A 383 1.29 -17.35 12.94
CA VAL A 383 2.00 -16.13 13.36
C VAL A 383 1.52 -15.66 14.73
N ARG A 384 0.21 -15.72 15.01
CA ARG A 384 -0.33 -15.41 16.33
C ARG A 384 0.30 -16.25 17.44
N ASP A 385 0.38 -17.57 17.22
CA ASP A 385 0.92 -18.50 18.23
C ASP A 385 2.43 -18.25 18.44
N PHE A 386 3.15 -17.89 17.37
CA PHE A 386 4.55 -17.48 17.45
C PHE A 386 4.74 -16.23 18.30
N VAL A 387 3.97 -15.17 18.09
CA VAL A 387 4.05 -13.90 18.85
C VAL A 387 3.70 -14.12 20.32
N ARG A 388 2.65 -14.89 20.62
CA ARG A 388 2.27 -15.21 22.00
C ARG A 388 3.39 -15.88 22.80
N SER A 389 4.23 -16.68 22.15
CA SER A 389 5.37 -17.32 22.82
C SER A 389 6.49 -16.36 23.21
N ALA A 390 6.51 -15.15 22.64
CA ALA A 390 7.54 -14.14 22.86
C ALA A 390 7.24 -13.17 24.03
N SER A 391 6.07 -13.23 24.65
CA SER A 391 5.61 -12.31 25.70
C SER A 391 6.51 -12.27 26.95
N ALA A 392 7.29 -13.33 27.22
CA ALA A 392 8.23 -13.37 28.33
C ALA A 392 9.44 -12.43 28.20
N LEU A 393 9.63 -11.81 27.03
CA LEU A 393 10.76 -10.94 26.71
C LEU A 393 10.30 -9.48 26.52
N GLU A 394 9.63 -8.91 27.54
CA GLU A 394 8.98 -7.58 27.48
C GLU A 394 9.83 -6.49 26.82
N VAL A 395 11.12 -6.43 27.14
CA VAL A 395 12.03 -5.37 26.64
C VAL A 395 12.23 -5.43 25.14
N VAL A 396 12.31 -6.64 24.59
CA VAL A 396 12.54 -6.87 23.15
C VAL A 396 11.24 -7.09 22.39
N LEU A 397 10.11 -7.16 23.10
CA LEU A 397 8.82 -7.43 22.49
C LEU A 397 8.43 -6.41 21.41
N PRO A 398 8.65 -5.09 21.55
CA PRO A 398 8.39 -4.15 20.46
C PRO A 398 9.14 -4.47 19.17
N VAL A 399 10.40 -4.92 19.29
CA VAL A 399 11.21 -5.33 18.14
C VAL A 399 10.66 -6.61 17.52
N ILE A 400 10.31 -7.59 18.36
CA ILE A 400 9.75 -8.87 17.90
C ILE A 400 8.43 -8.61 17.15
N VAL A 401 7.54 -7.84 17.74
CA VAL A 401 6.26 -7.47 17.15
C VAL A 401 6.45 -6.72 15.83
N PHE A 402 7.38 -5.76 15.79
CA PHE A 402 7.73 -5.05 14.57
C PHE A 402 8.21 -5.99 13.46
N VAL A 403 9.18 -6.88 13.77
CA VAL A 403 9.73 -7.83 12.79
C VAL A 403 8.67 -8.83 12.33
N VAL A 404 7.86 -9.37 13.26
CA VAL A 404 6.76 -10.28 12.91
C VAL A 404 5.74 -9.56 12.03
N GLY A 405 5.39 -8.31 12.36
CA GLY A 405 4.54 -7.47 11.53
C GLY A 405 5.10 -7.27 10.13
N CYS A 406 6.41 -6.96 10.01
CA CYS A 406 7.09 -6.83 8.72
C CYS A 406 7.00 -8.13 7.90
N LEU A 407 7.31 -9.28 8.51
CA LEU A 407 7.30 -10.56 7.81
C LEU A 407 5.88 -10.98 7.41
N LEU A 408 4.91 -10.76 8.29
CA LEU A 408 3.51 -11.10 8.01
C LEU A 408 2.95 -10.23 6.89
N ALA A 409 3.10 -8.91 6.97
CA ALA A 409 2.61 -7.99 5.94
C ALA A 409 3.33 -8.20 4.62
N PHE A 410 4.65 -8.45 4.63
CA PHE A 410 5.41 -8.80 3.44
C PHE A 410 4.89 -10.07 2.77
N ALA A 411 4.57 -11.10 3.56
CA ALA A 411 4.09 -12.39 3.06
C ALA A 411 2.63 -12.36 2.61
N THR A 412 1.80 -11.52 3.22
CA THR A 412 0.34 -11.46 2.92
C THR A 412 -0.02 -10.34 1.96
N GLY A 413 0.86 -9.34 1.79
CA GLY A 413 0.59 -8.15 0.98
C GLY A 413 -0.50 -7.25 1.56
N THR A 414 -0.73 -7.29 2.88
CA THR A 414 -1.76 -6.47 3.52
C THR A 414 -1.35 -5.98 4.91
N SER A 415 -1.34 -4.67 5.06
CA SER A 415 -1.16 -4.04 6.37
C SER A 415 -2.37 -4.24 7.27
N TRP A 416 -3.58 -4.09 6.71
CA TRP A 416 -4.83 -4.16 7.47
C TRP A 416 -5.06 -5.51 8.14
N GLY A 417 -4.84 -6.61 7.41
CA GLY A 417 -4.89 -7.96 7.97
C GLY A 417 -3.83 -8.17 9.05
N THR A 418 -2.65 -7.59 8.87
CA THR A 418 -1.53 -7.75 9.79
C THR A 418 -1.77 -7.05 11.14
N PHE A 419 -2.10 -5.75 11.14
CA PHE A 419 -2.36 -5.08 12.42
C PHE A 419 -3.68 -5.52 13.05
N GLY A 420 -4.68 -5.93 12.25
CA GLY A 420 -5.91 -6.52 12.75
C GLY A 420 -5.71 -7.82 13.56
N ILE A 421 -4.64 -8.56 13.27
CA ILE A 421 -4.25 -9.74 14.05
C ILE A 421 -3.38 -9.35 15.25
N LEU A 422 -2.39 -8.48 15.03
CA LEU A 422 -1.35 -8.23 16.04
C LEU A 422 -1.81 -7.27 17.16
N ILE A 423 -2.64 -6.26 16.86
CA ILE A 423 -3.10 -5.30 17.89
C ILE A 423 -3.90 -6.01 19.01
N PRO A 424 -4.92 -6.85 18.73
CA PRO A 424 -5.62 -7.59 19.77
C PRO A 424 -4.71 -8.49 20.60
N ILE A 425 -3.66 -9.07 19.96
CA ILE A 425 -2.67 -9.89 20.68
C ILE A 425 -1.89 -9.04 21.68
N VAL A 426 -1.39 -7.86 21.27
CA VAL A 426 -0.69 -6.94 22.19
C VAL A 426 -1.59 -6.51 23.33
N GLN A 427 -2.86 -6.20 23.07
CA GLN A 427 -3.84 -5.86 24.10
C GLN A 427 -4.10 -7.01 25.07
N SER A 428 -3.99 -8.26 24.63
CA SER A 428 -4.12 -9.43 25.51
C SER A 428 -2.88 -9.68 26.40
N VAL A 429 -1.72 -9.10 26.02
CA VAL A 429 -0.44 -9.27 26.74
C VAL A 429 -0.21 -8.17 27.77
N PHE A 430 -0.60 -6.93 27.42
CA PHE A 430 -0.33 -5.75 28.24
C PHE A 430 -1.61 -5.08 28.71
N ASP A 431 -1.61 -4.60 29.96
CA ASP A 431 -2.56 -3.59 30.38
C ASP A 431 -2.30 -2.29 29.60
N MET A 432 -3.35 -1.63 29.10
CA MET A 432 -3.23 -0.41 28.30
C MET A 432 -2.69 0.79 29.08
N SER A 433 -2.63 0.71 30.41
CA SER A 433 -1.90 1.67 31.26
C SER A 433 -0.37 1.52 31.21
N ASN A 434 0.13 0.40 30.69
CA ASN A 434 1.56 0.15 30.56
C ASN A 434 2.12 0.90 29.33
N PRO A 435 3.13 1.79 29.49
CA PRO A 435 3.74 2.48 28.35
C PRO A 435 4.26 1.54 27.25
N MET A 436 4.64 0.31 27.60
CA MET A 436 5.11 -0.70 26.65
C MET A 436 3.99 -1.14 25.69
N ALA A 437 2.73 -1.16 26.14
CA ALA A 437 1.57 -1.49 25.31
C ALA A 437 1.47 -0.57 24.09
N ILE A 438 1.54 0.75 24.31
CA ILE A 438 1.48 1.76 23.23
C ILE A 438 2.63 1.59 22.24
N ILE A 439 3.84 1.32 22.75
CA ILE A 439 5.03 1.10 21.90
C ILE A 439 4.85 -0.18 21.07
N CYS A 440 4.33 -1.26 21.65
CA CYS A 440 4.06 -2.50 20.93
C CYS A 440 2.94 -2.34 19.88
N ILE A 441 1.87 -1.61 20.20
CA ILE A 441 0.81 -1.30 19.22
C ILE A 441 1.38 -0.48 18.06
N SER A 442 2.19 0.52 18.37
CA SER A 442 2.89 1.28 17.34
C SER A 442 3.84 0.41 16.52
N ALA A 443 4.52 -0.54 17.14
CA ALA A 443 5.38 -1.51 16.47
C ALA A 443 4.56 -2.44 15.54
N CYS A 444 3.35 -2.85 15.93
CA CYS A 444 2.42 -3.57 15.05
C CYS A 444 2.10 -2.76 13.80
N MET A 445 1.70 -1.50 13.98
CA MET A 445 1.33 -0.60 12.90
C MET A 445 2.53 -0.33 11.97
N ALA A 446 3.69 -0.01 12.55
CA ALA A 446 4.91 0.24 11.81
C ALA A 446 5.42 -0.98 11.05
N GLY A 447 5.35 -2.16 11.68
CA GLY A 447 5.73 -3.43 11.05
C GLY A 447 4.81 -3.80 9.89
N ALA A 448 3.51 -3.62 10.08
CA ALA A 448 2.51 -3.84 9.02
C ALA A 448 2.79 -2.95 7.81
N VAL A 449 2.99 -1.64 8.02
CA VAL A 449 3.32 -0.69 6.93
C VAL A 449 4.66 -1.02 6.28
N CYS A 450 5.69 -1.37 7.07
CA CYS A 450 7.00 -1.70 6.54
C CYS A 450 6.97 -2.94 5.65
N GLY A 451 6.31 -4.00 6.10
CA GLY A 451 6.20 -5.24 5.34
C GLY A 451 5.41 -5.05 4.05
N ASP A 452 4.31 -4.34 4.13
CA ASP A 452 3.45 -3.98 2.99
C ASP A 452 4.22 -3.14 1.96
N HIS A 453 4.85 -2.06 2.40
CA HIS A 453 5.69 -1.18 1.58
C HIS A 453 6.89 -1.90 0.92
N CYS A 454 7.35 -3.03 1.46
CA CYS A 454 8.39 -3.86 0.87
C CYS A 454 7.85 -4.95 -0.07
N SER A 455 6.56 -5.28 0.03
CA SER A 455 6.00 -6.49 -0.58
C SER A 455 5.66 -6.28 -2.06
N PRO A 456 6.11 -7.19 -2.94
CA PRO A 456 5.73 -7.15 -4.36
C PRO A 456 4.28 -7.57 -4.62
N ILE A 457 3.57 -8.07 -3.60
CA ILE A 457 2.16 -8.44 -3.70
C ILE A 457 1.25 -7.48 -2.93
N SER A 458 1.80 -6.37 -2.45
CA SER A 458 1.04 -5.32 -1.77
C SER A 458 0.19 -4.53 -2.76
N ASP A 459 -1.04 -4.26 -2.36
CA ASP A 459 -1.99 -3.44 -3.13
C ASP A 459 -1.42 -2.03 -3.35
N THR A 460 -0.86 -1.40 -2.30
CA THR A 460 -0.30 -0.04 -2.38
C THR A 460 0.92 0.03 -3.28
N THR A 461 1.84 -0.92 -3.18
CA THR A 461 3.03 -1.01 -4.03
C THR A 461 2.65 -1.22 -5.50
N ILE A 462 1.62 -2.03 -5.77
CA ILE A 462 1.08 -2.23 -7.13
C ILE A 462 0.44 -0.93 -7.63
N MET A 463 -0.36 -0.25 -6.81
CA MET A 463 -1.01 1.00 -7.19
C MET A 463 -0.02 2.16 -7.37
N ALA A 464 1.04 2.22 -6.55
CA ALA A 464 2.12 3.20 -6.73
C ALA A 464 2.86 3.00 -8.05
N SER A 465 3.12 1.72 -8.41
CA SER A 465 3.69 1.36 -9.72
C SER A 465 2.79 1.82 -10.88
N ALA A 466 1.48 1.54 -10.79
CA ALA A 466 0.50 1.91 -11.79
C ALA A 466 0.34 3.45 -11.89
N GLY A 467 0.26 4.15 -10.76
CA GLY A 467 0.18 5.61 -10.69
C GLY A 467 1.40 6.30 -11.30
N ALA A 468 2.60 5.81 -11.00
CA ALA A 468 3.83 6.28 -11.60
C ALA A 468 4.03 5.83 -13.05
N GLN A 469 3.25 4.85 -13.52
CA GLN A 469 3.53 4.11 -14.75
C GLN A 469 4.97 3.56 -14.78
N CYS A 470 5.34 2.88 -13.73
CA CYS A 470 6.61 2.20 -13.56
C CYS A 470 6.41 0.69 -13.68
N ASP A 471 7.38 -0.03 -14.22
CA ASP A 471 7.39 -1.48 -14.11
C ASP A 471 7.40 -1.88 -12.63
N HIS A 472 6.50 -2.79 -12.25
CA HIS A 472 6.26 -3.13 -10.85
C HIS A 472 7.48 -3.77 -10.18
N VAL A 473 8.16 -4.69 -10.86
CA VAL A 473 9.37 -5.34 -10.32
C VAL A 473 10.51 -4.34 -10.17
N ASN A 474 10.62 -3.41 -11.11
CA ASN A 474 11.61 -2.33 -11.04
C ASN A 474 11.32 -1.41 -9.84
N HIS A 475 10.03 -1.07 -9.60
CA HIS A 475 9.64 -0.31 -8.43
C HIS A 475 10.05 -1.02 -7.13
N VAL A 476 9.61 -2.26 -6.93
CA VAL A 476 9.93 -3.05 -5.74
C VAL A 476 11.43 -3.17 -5.52
N SER A 477 12.17 -3.59 -6.56
CA SER A 477 13.63 -3.82 -6.45
C SER A 477 14.43 -2.56 -6.15
N THR A 478 13.96 -1.39 -6.60
CA THR A 478 14.63 -0.10 -6.37
C THR A 478 14.29 0.51 -5.02
N GLN A 479 13.08 0.29 -4.51
CA GLN A 479 12.63 0.82 -3.23
C GLN A 479 13.13 -0.01 -2.04
N LEU A 480 13.28 -1.33 -2.21
CA LEU A 480 13.59 -2.27 -1.14
C LEU A 480 14.81 -1.88 -0.28
N PRO A 481 15.96 -1.43 -0.84
CA PRO A 481 17.08 -0.98 -0.03
C PRO A 481 16.75 0.23 0.86
N TYR A 482 15.89 1.13 0.40
CA TYR A 482 15.45 2.29 1.19
C TYR A 482 14.57 1.86 2.35
N ALA A 483 13.57 1.05 2.06
CA ALA A 483 12.66 0.52 3.07
C ALA A 483 13.37 -0.33 4.12
N ILE A 484 14.31 -1.22 3.71
CA ILE A 484 15.12 -2.03 4.64
C ILE A 484 15.99 -1.14 5.52
N SER A 485 16.60 -0.09 4.98
CA SER A 485 17.41 0.84 5.77
C SER A 485 16.57 1.51 6.87
N CYS A 486 15.37 1.99 6.53
CA CYS A 486 14.41 2.52 7.50
C CYS A 486 13.97 1.44 8.51
N ALA A 487 13.70 0.22 8.06
CA ALA A 487 13.29 -0.89 8.91
C ALA A 487 14.35 -1.26 9.96
N VAL A 488 15.61 -1.37 9.54
CA VAL A 488 16.73 -1.68 10.46
C VAL A 488 16.87 -0.59 11.51
N ILE A 489 16.86 0.67 11.11
CA ILE A 489 16.96 1.81 12.04
C ILE A 489 15.73 1.84 12.98
N SER A 490 14.53 1.54 12.47
CA SER A 490 13.31 1.44 13.28
C SER A 490 13.40 0.31 14.30
N GLY A 491 13.87 -0.87 13.90
CA GLY A 491 14.07 -2.01 14.80
C GLY A 491 15.05 -1.68 15.94
N ILE A 492 16.18 -1.03 15.61
CA ILE A 492 17.15 -0.54 16.60
C ILE A 492 16.45 0.47 17.52
N THR A 493 15.65 1.37 16.98
CA THR A 493 14.95 2.41 17.75
C THR A 493 13.89 1.80 18.67
N TYR A 494 13.17 0.75 18.25
CA TYR A 494 12.25 -0.01 19.11
C TYR A 494 12.98 -0.70 20.26
N LEU A 495 14.17 -1.26 20.01
CA LEU A 495 14.99 -1.84 21.07
C LEU A 495 15.40 -0.77 22.09
N ILE A 496 15.85 0.40 21.62
CA ILE A 496 16.20 1.53 22.48
C ILE A 496 14.98 1.99 23.29
N ALA A 497 13.80 2.08 22.68
CA ALA A 497 12.57 2.47 23.36
C ALA A 497 12.20 1.48 24.47
N GLY A 498 12.30 0.17 24.22
CA GLY A 498 12.09 -0.87 25.24
C GLY A 498 13.07 -0.77 26.40
N LEU A 499 14.36 -0.54 26.12
CA LEU A 499 15.40 -0.35 27.15
C LEU A 499 15.16 0.90 27.98
N LEU A 500 14.73 2.01 27.36
CA LEU A 500 14.42 3.26 28.06
C LEU A 500 13.25 3.07 29.04
N VAL A 501 12.17 2.42 28.60
CA VAL A 501 11.01 2.16 29.46
C VAL A 501 11.40 1.26 30.64
N MET A 502 12.20 0.23 30.41
CA MET A 502 12.72 -0.61 31.48
C MET A 502 13.58 0.19 32.51
N ALA A 503 14.32 1.19 32.02
CA ALA A 503 15.08 2.11 32.85
C ALA A 503 14.22 3.21 33.50
N ASN A 504 12.89 3.15 33.44
CA ASN A 504 11.94 4.18 33.89
C ASN A 504 12.16 5.54 33.20
N LEU A 505 12.64 5.56 31.96
CA LEU A 505 12.77 6.75 31.13
C LEU A 505 11.69 6.79 30.07
N PRO A 506 11.27 7.98 29.60
CA PRO A 506 10.29 8.09 28.53
C PRO A 506 10.78 7.44 27.25
N GLY A 507 10.04 6.45 26.72
CA GLY A 507 10.40 5.73 25.48
C GLY A 507 10.51 6.62 24.26
N ILE A 508 9.84 7.81 24.26
CA ILE A 508 9.87 8.78 23.16
C ILE A 508 11.29 9.35 22.89
N ILE A 509 12.20 9.29 23.86
CA ILE A 509 13.60 9.69 23.69
C ILE A 509 14.29 8.87 22.61
N ALA A 510 13.79 7.67 22.29
CA ALA A 510 14.30 6.87 21.19
C ALA A 510 14.12 7.53 19.82
N LEU A 511 13.06 8.34 19.62
CA LEU A 511 12.78 9.00 18.33
C LEU A 511 13.93 9.92 17.87
N PRO A 512 14.40 10.93 18.63
CA PRO A 512 15.53 11.74 18.21
C PRO A 512 16.82 10.92 18.03
N ILE A 513 17.05 9.87 18.81
CA ILE A 513 18.20 8.97 18.65
C ILE A 513 18.10 8.27 17.28
N GLY A 514 16.93 7.72 16.92
CA GLY A 514 16.69 7.10 15.62
C GLY A 514 16.88 8.07 14.46
N ILE A 515 16.44 9.33 14.58
CA ILE A 515 16.66 10.38 13.56
C ILE A 515 18.17 10.64 13.38
N VAL A 516 18.94 10.70 14.47
CA VAL A 516 20.41 10.86 14.39
C VAL A 516 21.05 9.67 13.69
N LEU A 517 20.62 8.44 14.00
CA LEU A 517 21.10 7.23 13.33
C LEU A 517 20.78 7.26 11.83
N LEU A 518 19.59 7.71 11.45
CA LEU A 518 19.15 7.84 10.07
C LEU A 518 20.01 8.85 9.30
N PHE A 519 20.26 10.02 9.85
CA PHE A 519 21.15 11.00 9.21
C PHE A 519 22.59 10.49 9.16
N GLY A 520 23.08 9.81 10.22
CA GLY A 520 24.37 9.13 10.20
C GLY A 520 24.51 8.13 9.05
N PHE A 521 23.46 7.32 8.82
CA PHE A 521 23.40 6.43 7.67
C PHE A 521 23.39 7.18 6.33
N LEU A 522 22.61 8.25 6.19
CA LEU A 522 22.58 9.06 4.96
C LEU A 522 23.93 9.74 4.67
N PHE A 523 24.63 10.24 5.68
CA PHE A 523 25.99 10.76 5.54
C PHE A 523 26.98 9.69 5.12
N PHE A 524 26.89 8.49 5.70
CA PHE A 524 27.69 7.34 5.30
C PHE A 524 27.42 6.96 3.84
N ALA A 525 26.17 6.82 3.44
CA ALA A 525 25.77 6.51 2.06
C ALA A 525 26.27 7.58 1.07
N ARG A 526 26.25 8.85 1.47
CA ARG A 526 26.77 9.95 0.67
C ARG A 526 28.30 9.90 0.49
N SER A 527 29.05 9.58 1.57
CA SER A 527 30.52 9.57 1.55
C SER A 527 31.09 8.39 0.77
N HIS A 528 30.38 7.26 0.82
CA HIS A 528 30.79 6.02 0.16
C HIS A 528 30.10 5.86 -1.18
N LYS A 529 29.86 6.89 -1.99
CA LYS A 529 29.24 6.75 -3.31
C LYS A 529 29.23 5.27 -3.72
N ILE A 530 28.21 4.52 -3.26
CA ILE A 530 28.12 3.10 -3.57
C ILE A 530 27.78 3.06 -5.07
N ASN A 531 28.80 3.20 -5.89
CA ASN A 531 28.78 2.87 -7.30
C ASN A 531 28.64 1.35 -7.36
N ILE A 532 27.45 0.86 -7.09
CA ILE A 532 27.09 -0.48 -7.47
C ILE A 532 26.76 -0.38 -8.95
N GLY A 533 27.73 -0.85 -9.77
CA GLY A 533 27.67 -0.91 -11.21
C GLY A 533 26.50 -1.70 -11.77
#